data_bbe04a0e790e561a438846dc0a829476
#
_entry.id   bbe04a0e790e561a438846dc0a829476
#
_cell.length_a   1.000
_cell.length_b   1.000
_cell.length_c   1.000
_cell.angle_alpha   90.00
_cell.angle_beta   90.00
_cell.angle_gamma   90.00
#
_symmetry.space_group_name_H-M   'P 1'
#
loop_
_entity.id
_entity.type
_entity.pdbx_description
1 polymer ?
#
loop_
_entity_poly.entity_id
_entity_poly.type
_entity_poly.pdbx_seq_one_letter_code
_entity_poly.pdbx_strand_id
1 'polypeptide(L)'
;MSQLKTRARSADSEMLFARLGPVTYRRPADLVAYKRNARKHPERQLVALEASIRQFGFNAPVLIAVDGEIIAGHARVEAAKRVGLNEIPTISADHLSPAQVKAYRLADNRLPELATWDMDALIIEIEEIISLDEIQMESMGWSSAEMDSLFSQAEPDAKLAADPADQQPSPPVNAVAKPGDLWLLGRHRLLCE
;
A
#
# COMPACT_ATOMS: atom_id res chain seq x y z
N MET A 1 9.38 -3.82 44.11
CA MET A 1 9.53 -2.42 43.61
C MET A 1 10.79 -2.36 42.78
N SER A 2 10.68 -2.50 41.47
CA SER A 2 11.81 -2.46 40.52
C SER A 2 12.03 -1.01 40.13
N GLN A 3 13.14 -0.40 40.56
CA GLN A 3 13.54 0.91 40.09
C GLN A 3 14.06 0.78 38.66
N LEU A 4 13.31 1.29 37.68
CA LEU A 4 13.79 1.54 36.34
C LEU A 4 14.94 2.55 36.43
N LYS A 5 16.19 2.06 36.32
CA LYS A 5 17.38 2.91 36.18
C LYS A 5 17.27 3.66 34.86
N THR A 6 16.93 4.94 34.93
CA THR A 6 17.02 5.88 33.80
C THR A 6 18.50 5.95 33.38
N ARG A 7 18.84 5.28 32.30
CA ARG A 7 20.19 5.32 31.70
C ARG A 7 20.43 6.73 31.20
N ALA A 8 21.43 7.43 31.74
CA ALA A 8 21.84 8.73 31.25
C ALA A 8 22.17 8.62 29.75
N ARG A 9 21.51 9.45 28.94
CA ARG A 9 21.76 9.53 27.49
C ARG A 9 23.08 10.23 27.24
N SER A 10 23.88 9.77 26.27
CA SER A 10 25.09 10.49 25.84
C SER A 10 24.68 11.82 25.18
N ALA A 11 25.57 12.83 25.21
CA ALA A 11 25.33 14.13 24.58
C ALA A 11 24.95 13.98 23.07
N ASP A 12 25.57 13.03 22.37
CA ASP A 12 25.25 12.72 20.97
C ASP A 12 23.82 12.16 20.81
N SER A 13 23.35 11.38 21.79
CA SER A 13 21.99 10.85 21.81
C SER A 13 20.95 11.94 22.04
N GLU A 14 21.24 12.97 22.82
CA GLU A 14 20.34 14.11 23.04
C GLU A 14 20.18 14.98 21.79
N MET A 15 21.23 15.11 20.97
CA MET A 15 21.16 15.85 19.70
C MET A 15 20.30 15.13 18.64
N LEU A 16 20.18 13.79 18.70
CA LEU A 16 19.36 13.01 17.77
C LEU A 16 17.87 13.00 18.13
N PHE A 17 17.54 13.40 19.37
CA PHE A 17 16.14 13.51 19.75
C PHE A 17 15.52 14.79 19.19
N ALA A 18 14.58 14.60 18.24
CA ALA A 18 13.72 15.69 17.85
C ALA A 18 12.94 16.19 19.08
N ARG A 19 13.14 17.45 19.46
CA ARG A 19 12.28 18.12 20.46
C ARG A 19 10.98 18.52 19.77
N LEU A 20 10.16 17.53 19.50
CA LEU A 20 8.82 17.76 18.99
C LEU A 20 7.99 18.42 20.08
N GLY A 21 7.18 19.39 19.69
CA GLY A 21 6.17 19.96 20.56
C GLY A 21 5.12 18.92 20.97
N PRO A 22 4.23 19.26 21.91
CA PRO A 22 3.10 18.42 22.24
C PRO A 22 2.17 18.25 21.04
N VAL A 23 1.38 17.16 21.03
CA VAL A 23 0.28 17.02 20.08
C VAL A 23 -0.75 18.08 20.39
N THR A 24 -1.08 18.89 19.37
CA THR A 24 -2.12 19.91 19.43
C THR A 24 -3.17 19.63 18.36
N TYR A 25 -4.43 19.94 18.65
CA TYR A 25 -5.51 19.77 17.69
C TYR A 25 -5.76 21.07 16.95
N ARG A 26 -5.82 21.01 15.62
CA ARG A 26 -6.06 22.18 14.74
C ARG A 26 -7.08 21.83 13.67
N ARG A 27 -7.85 22.84 13.25
CA ARG A 27 -8.77 22.65 12.13
C ARG A 27 -7.97 22.44 10.84
N PRO A 28 -8.34 21.44 10.02
CA PRO A 28 -7.65 21.20 8.74
C PRO A 28 -7.63 22.43 7.82
N ALA A 29 -8.65 23.30 7.93
CA ALA A 29 -8.75 24.54 7.14
C ALA A 29 -7.71 25.61 7.54
N ASP A 30 -7.21 25.57 8.78
CA ASP A 30 -6.23 26.55 9.28
C ASP A 30 -4.79 26.20 8.91
N LEU A 31 -4.58 24.98 8.37
CA LEU A 31 -3.25 24.52 7.97
C LEU A 31 -2.89 25.03 6.57
N VAL A 32 -1.67 25.52 6.45
CA VAL A 32 -1.17 26.10 5.20
C VAL A 32 -0.46 25.03 4.37
N ALA A 33 -0.98 24.75 3.18
CA ALA A 33 -0.32 23.83 2.26
C ALA A 33 0.95 24.46 1.68
N TYR A 34 2.05 23.70 1.65
CA TYR A 34 3.28 24.15 1.02
C TYR A 34 3.11 24.26 -0.51
N LYS A 35 3.26 25.49 -1.04
CA LYS A 35 2.99 25.80 -2.46
C LYS A 35 3.84 25.03 -3.47
N ARG A 36 5.05 24.59 -3.07
CA ARG A 36 6.00 23.84 -3.90
C ARG A 36 6.04 22.36 -3.53
N ASN A 37 4.92 21.80 -3.08
CA ASN A 37 4.88 20.38 -2.77
C ASN A 37 5.14 19.56 -4.04
N ALA A 38 6.26 18.84 -4.07
CA ALA A 38 6.65 18.00 -5.20
C ALA A 38 5.82 16.70 -5.29
N ARG A 39 5.20 16.28 -4.18
CA ARG A 39 4.37 15.08 -4.13
C ARG A 39 2.97 15.39 -4.64
N LYS A 40 2.54 14.67 -5.68
CA LYS A 40 1.16 14.71 -6.18
C LYS A 40 0.37 13.59 -5.51
N HIS A 41 -0.85 13.89 -5.15
CA HIS A 41 -1.76 12.95 -4.51
C HIS A 41 -2.91 12.65 -5.47
N PRO A 42 -2.89 11.50 -6.18
CA PRO A 42 -3.96 11.12 -7.09
C PRO A 42 -5.25 10.84 -6.31
N GLU A 43 -6.39 10.97 -6.97
CA GLU A 43 -7.72 10.76 -6.37
C GLU A 43 -7.85 9.41 -5.67
N ARG A 44 -7.33 8.35 -6.30
CA ARG A 44 -7.31 6.99 -5.70
C ARG A 44 -6.66 6.99 -4.30
N GLN A 45 -5.52 7.70 -4.13
CA GLN A 45 -4.85 7.77 -2.82
C GLN A 45 -5.70 8.51 -1.79
N LEU A 46 -6.36 9.60 -2.20
CA LEU A 46 -7.21 10.38 -1.30
C LEU A 46 -8.41 9.56 -0.84
N VAL A 47 -9.07 8.84 -1.74
CA VAL A 47 -10.19 7.93 -1.41
C VAL A 47 -9.74 6.83 -0.44
N ALA A 48 -8.57 6.21 -0.67
CA ALA A 48 -8.03 5.21 0.25
C ALA A 48 -7.73 5.80 1.64
N LEU A 49 -7.17 7.01 1.70
CA LEU A 49 -6.94 7.72 2.97
C LEU A 49 -8.25 8.08 3.69
N GLU A 50 -9.29 8.47 2.96
CA GLU A 50 -10.62 8.71 3.53
C GLU A 50 -11.18 7.43 4.15
N ALA A 51 -11.12 6.31 3.43
CA ALA A 51 -11.54 5.01 3.94
C ALA A 51 -10.74 4.60 5.18
N SER A 52 -9.41 4.78 5.13
CA SER A 52 -8.53 4.49 6.26
C SER A 52 -8.85 5.34 7.49
N ILE A 53 -9.10 6.64 7.31
CA ILE A 53 -9.50 7.53 8.41
C ILE A 53 -10.86 7.13 8.99
N ARG A 54 -11.81 6.71 8.17
CA ARG A 54 -13.13 6.23 8.65
C ARG A 54 -13.01 4.93 9.44
N GLN A 55 -12.16 4.01 8.98
CA GLN A 55 -11.98 2.69 9.59
C GLN A 55 -11.16 2.74 10.88
N PHE A 56 -10.03 3.45 10.85
CA PHE A 56 -9.04 3.41 11.93
C PHE A 56 -8.93 4.71 12.72
N GLY A 57 -9.56 5.77 12.27
CA GLY A 57 -9.36 7.12 12.82
C GLY A 57 -8.13 7.82 12.27
N PHE A 58 -7.94 9.09 12.68
CA PHE A 58 -6.78 9.90 12.27
C PHE A 58 -5.59 9.65 13.23
N ASN A 59 -4.84 8.60 13.02
CA ASN A 59 -3.83 8.07 13.95
C ASN A 59 -2.43 8.67 13.80
N ALA A 60 -2.09 9.27 12.66
CA ALA A 60 -0.75 9.81 12.40
C ALA A 60 -0.79 11.35 12.38
N PRO A 61 -0.26 12.04 13.40
CA PRO A 61 -0.25 13.51 13.44
C PRO A 61 0.38 14.16 12.21
N VAL A 62 -0.10 15.33 11.85
CA VAL A 62 0.48 16.16 10.78
C VAL A 62 1.65 16.95 11.35
N LEU A 63 2.80 16.89 10.70
CA LEU A 63 3.95 17.68 11.08
C LEU A 63 3.86 19.06 10.43
N ILE A 64 3.94 20.11 11.25
CA ILE A 64 3.81 21.50 10.82
C ILE A 64 5.02 22.34 11.25
N ALA A 65 5.26 23.44 10.54
CA ALA A 65 6.16 24.50 10.97
C ALA A 65 5.44 25.45 11.95
N VAL A 66 6.19 26.36 12.56
CA VAL A 66 5.67 27.34 13.55
C VAL A 66 4.52 28.16 13.00
N ASP A 67 4.56 28.51 11.72
CA ASP A 67 3.53 29.30 11.02
C ASP A 67 2.31 28.48 10.57
N GLY A 68 2.28 27.18 10.88
CA GLY A 68 1.20 26.27 10.48
C GLY A 68 1.35 25.72 9.06
N GLU A 69 2.47 26.00 8.37
CA GLU A 69 2.75 25.38 7.06
C GLU A 69 3.02 23.88 7.22
N ILE A 70 2.38 23.07 6.40
CA ILE A 70 2.50 21.62 6.47
C ILE A 70 3.91 21.19 6.01
N ILE A 71 4.59 20.43 6.86
CA ILE A 71 5.87 19.77 6.56
C ILE A 71 5.63 18.37 6.01
N ALA A 72 4.81 17.57 6.72
CA ALA A 72 4.47 16.20 6.34
C ALA A 72 3.00 15.89 6.61
N GLY A 73 2.33 15.22 5.69
CA GLY A 73 0.93 14.80 5.83
C GLY A 73 -0.09 15.59 4.99
N HIS A 74 0.31 16.24 3.90
CA HIS A 74 -0.58 16.99 3.01
C HIS A 74 -1.81 16.19 2.56
N ALA A 75 -1.62 14.94 2.10
CA ALA A 75 -2.71 14.07 1.68
C ALA A 75 -3.68 13.75 2.84
N ARG A 76 -3.16 13.53 4.06
CA ARG A 76 -3.97 13.28 5.26
C ARG A 76 -4.84 14.49 5.63
N VAL A 77 -4.29 15.71 5.50
CA VAL A 77 -5.05 16.94 5.71
C VAL A 77 -6.18 17.07 4.70
N GLU A 78 -5.90 16.78 3.42
CA GLU A 78 -6.92 16.81 2.37
C GLU A 78 -8.01 15.76 2.59
N ALA A 79 -7.64 14.52 2.91
CA ALA A 79 -8.60 13.47 3.26
C ALA A 79 -9.43 13.83 4.49
N ALA A 80 -8.82 14.43 5.52
CA ALA A 80 -9.54 14.91 6.71
C ALA A 80 -10.61 15.95 6.39
N LYS A 81 -10.31 16.88 5.47
CA LYS A 81 -11.29 17.86 4.98
C LYS A 81 -12.48 17.19 4.30
N ARG A 82 -12.21 16.20 3.46
CA ARG A 82 -13.23 15.44 2.72
C ARG A 82 -14.11 14.60 3.65
N VAL A 83 -13.51 14.00 4.66
CA VAL A 83 -14.23 13.23 5.70
C VAL A 83 -15.05 14.15 6.61
N GLY A 84 -14.72 15.45 6.66
CA GLY A 84 -15.41 16.46 7.47
C GLY A 84 -14.92 16.52 8.92
N LEU A 85 -13.65 16.19 9.18
CA LEU A 85 -13.09 16.32 10.53
C LEU A 85 -12.93 17.78 10.90
N ASN A 86 -13.46 18.16 12.07
CA ASN A 86 -13.33 19.50 12.59
C ASN A 86 -11.92 19.82 13.06
N GLU A 87 -11.24 18.85 13.66
CA GLU A 87 -9.90 18.99 14.19
C GLU A 87 -9.08 17.72 13.91
N ILE A 88 -7.79 17.89 13.71
CA ILE A 88 -6.82 16.82 13.50
C ILE A 88 -5.58 17.02 14.38
N PRO A 89 -4.92 15.96 14.83
CA PRO A 89 -3.70 16.06 15.61
C PRO A 89 -2.55 16.60 14.77
N THR A 90 -1.83 17.57 15.31
CA THR A 90 -0.65 18.19 14.71
C THR A 90 0.50 18.23 15.70
N ILE A 91 1.72 18.20 15.20
CA ILE A 91 2.94 18.38 15.99
C ILE A 91 3.79 19.45 15.31
N SER A 92 4.29 20.43 16.09
CA SER A 92 5.19 21.45 15.58
C SER A 92 6.64 20.99 15.61
N ALA A 93 7.36 21.23 14.51
CA ALA A 93 8.79 20.91 14.36
C ALA A 93 9.64 22.18 14.43
N ASP A 94 9.53 22.92 15.51
CA ASP A 94 10.13 24.26 15.73
C ASP A 94 11.66 24.22 15.79
N HIS A 95 12.24 23.03 16.01
CA HIS A 95 13.68 22.81 16.07
C HIS A 95 14.36 22.75 14.71
N LEU A 96 13.59 22.65 13.61
CA LEU A 96 14.14 22.56 12.26
C LEU A 96 14.37 23.94 11.65
N SER A 97 15.58 24.15 11.12
CA SER A 97 15.86 25.32 10.31
C SER A 97 15.05 25.30 8.98
N PRO A 98 14.86 26.43 8.30
CA PRO A 98 14.16 26.48 7.01
C PRO A 98 14.76 25.56 5.95
N ALA A 99 16.08 25.35 5.96
CA ALA A 99 16.76 24.42 5.06
C ALA A 99 16.42 22.96 5.41
N GLN A 100 16.43 22.63 6.70
CA GLN A 100 16.07 21.30 7.19
C GLN A 100 14.61 20.97 6.90
N VAL A 101 13.68 21.92 7.06
CA VAL A 101 12.26 21.73 6.71
C VAL A 101 12.11 21.35 5.24
N LYS A 102 12.82 22.04 4.32
CA LYS A 102 12.77 21.72 2.88
C LYS A 102 13.35 20.34 2.58
N ALA A 103 14.48 20.00 3.18
CA ALA A 103 15.12 18.69 3.00
C ALA A 103 14.24 17.57 3.58
N TYR A 104 13.67 17.79 4.77
CA TYR A 104 12.83 16.80 5.43
C TYR A 104 11.55 16.49 4.64
N ARG A 105 10.90 17.49 4.03
CA ARG A 105 9.75 17.26 3.14
C ARG A 105 10.06 16.26 2.02
N LEU A 106 11.26 16.34 1.44
CA LEU A 106 11.66 15.41 0.39
C LEU A 106 11.99 14.03 0.98
N ALA A 107 12.71 14.00 2.09
CA ALA A 107 13.10 12.77 2.76
C ALA A 107 11.88 11.97 3.24
N ASP A 108 10.90 12.61 3.88
CA ASP A 108 9.66 11.98 4.37
C ASP A 108 8.88 11.29 3.24
N ASN A 109 8.92 11.84 2.03
CA ASN A 109 8.28 11.22 0.86
C ASN A 109 9.16 10.16 0.18
N ARG A 110 10.49 10.33 0.19
CA ARG A 110 11.39 9.43 -0.54
C ARG A 110 11.76 8.18 0.23
N LEU A 111 11.97 8.29 1.53
CA LEU A 111 12.43 7.16 2.35
C LEU A 111 11.46 5.97 2.33
N PRO A 112 10.13 6.14 2.43
CA PRO A 112 9.19 5.02 2.30
C PRO A 112 9.26 4.29 0.95
N GLU A 113 9.66 4.98 -0.14
CA GLU A 113 9.79 4.38 -1.46
C GLU A 113 11.00 3.44 -1.60
N LEU A 114 11.92 3.45 -0.65
CA LEU A 114 13.09 2.56 -0.63
C LEU A 114 12.79 1.20 0.01
N ALA A 115 11.68 1.10 0.73
CA ALA A 115 11.25 -0.16 1.33
C ALA A 115 10.51 -1.03 0.30
N THR A 116 10.59 -2.34 0.50
CA THR A 116 9.86 -3.35 -0.26
C THR A 116 9.07 -4.23 0.71
N TRP A 117 8.04 -4.90 0.20
CA TRP A 117 7.27 -5.86 0.97
C TRP A 117 7.96 -7.22 0.96
N ASP A 118 7.93 -7.90 2.09
CA ASP A 118 8.07 -9.35 2.15
C ASP A 118 6.72 -9.93 1.70
N MET A 119 6.70 -10.48 0.49
CA MET A 119 5.44 -10.87 -0.15
C MET A 119 4.77 -12.05 0.55
N ASP A 120 5.56 -13.01 1.06
CA ASP A 120 5.02 -14.18 1.75
C ASP A 120 4.37 -13.76 3.09
N ALA A 121 5.05 -12.92 3.85
CA ALA A 121 4.51 -12.38 5.09
C ALA A 121 3.28 -11.50 4.84
N LEU A 122 3.30 -10.67 3.78
CA LEU A 122 2.18 -9.80 3.43
C LEU A 122 0.91 -10.59 3.10
N ILE A 123 1.05 -11.69 2.36
CA ILE A 123 -0.09 -12.53 1.97
C ILE A 123 -0.74 -13.16 3.21
N ILE A 124 0.08 -13.72 4.11
CA ILE A 124 -0.41 -14.31 5.37
C ILE A 124 -1.19 -13.29 6.19
N GLU A 125 -0.65 -12.08 6.38
CA GLU A 125 -1.33 -11.01 7.13
C GLU A 125 -2.66 -10.60 6.48
N ILE A 126 -2.69 -10.50 5.14
CA ILE A 126 -3.91 -10.15 4.41
C ILE A 126 -4.97 -11.27 4.54
N GLU A 127 -4.59 -12.53 4.43
CA GLU A 127 -5.50 -13.68 4.60
C GLU A 127 -6.11 -13.71 6.01
N GLU A 128 -5.30 -13.45 7.04
CA GLU A 128 -5.79 -13.35 8.41
C GLU A 128 -6.80 -12.21 8.56
N ILE A 129 -6.52 -11.03 7.99
CA ILE A 129 -7.44 -9.88 8.03
C ILE A 129 -8.75 -10.21 7.30
N ILE A 130 -8.69 -10.84 6.13
CA ILE A 130 -9.89 -11.26 5.38
C ILE A 130 -10.74 -12.25 6.20
N SER A 131 -10.08 -13.16 6.92
CA SER A 131 -10.78 -14.16 7.72
C SER A 131 -11.57 -13.56 8.89
N LEU A 132 -11.18 -12.38 9.36
CA LEU A 132 -11.86 -11.66 10.45
C LEU A 132 -13.14 -10.93 9.99
N ASP A 133 -13.26 -10.63 8.69
CA ASP A 133 -14.42 -9.93 8.06
C ASP A 133 -14.83 -8.60 8.72
N GLU A 134 -13.88 -7.94 9.40
CA GLU A 134 -14.13 -6.68 10.12
C GLU A 134 -13.58 -5.46 9.39
N ILE A 135 -12.69 -5.66 8.40
CA ILE A 135 -11.91 -4.60 7.76
C ILE A 135 -12.23 -4.50 6.28
N GLN A 136 -12.52 -3.30 5.83
CA GLN A 136 -12.67 -3.02 4.39
C GLN A 136 -11.30 -2.91 3.73
N MET A 137 -11.04 -3.71 2.69
CA MET A 137 -9.75 -3.78 1.99
C MET A 137 -9.30 -2.43 1.45
N GLU A 138 -10.24 -1.62 0.97
CA GLU A 138 -9.98 -0.26 0.48
C GLU A 138 -9.35 0.64 1.54
N SER A 139 -9.65 0.40 2.83
CA SER A 139 -9.09 1.18 3.94
C SER A 139 -7.60 0.93 4.16
N MET A 140 -7.08 -0.18 3.66
CA MET A 140 -5.66 -0.52 3.68
C MET A 140 -4.91 0.01 2.43
N GLY A 141 -5.65 0.55 1.44
CA GLY A 141 -5.08 1.14 0.23
C GLY A 141 -4.85 0.16 -0.93
N TRP A 142 -5.25 -1.10 -0.78
CA TRP A 142 -5.20 -2.12 -1.83
C TRP A 142 -6.49 -2.13 -2.64
N SER A 143 -6.37 -2.25 -3.96
CA SER A 143 -7.54 -2.50 -4.83
C SER A 143 -7.76 -4.00 -4.99
N SER A 144 -9.00 -4.39 -5.34
CA SER A 144 -9.33 -5.79 -5.62
C SER A 144 -8.39 -6.41 -6.67
N ALA A 145 -8.06 -5.67 -7.74
CA ALA A 145 -7.15 -6.16 -8.78
C ALA A 145 -5.71 -6.38 -8.28
N GLU A 146 -5.21 -5.53 -7.36
CA GLU A 146 -3.91 -5.72 -6.72
C GLU A 146 -3.93 -6.93 -5.80
N MET A 147 -5.02 -7.15 -5.07
CA MET A 147 -5.22 -8.33 -4.23
C MET A 147 -5.25 -9.62 -5.06
N ASP A 148 -6.03 -9.65 -6.14
CA ASP A 148 -6.07 -10.80 -7.07
C ASP A 148 -4.68 -11.12 -7.63
N SER A 149 -3.90 -10.08 -7.97
CA SER A 149 -2.52 -10.25 -8.43
C SER A 149 -1.60 -10.81 -7.35
N LEU A 150 -1.75 -10.35 -6.09
CA LEU A 150 -0.97 -10.85 -4.96
C LEU A 150 -1.21 -12.35 -4.73
N PHE A 151 -2.47 -12.75 -4.65
CA PHE A 151 -2.82 -14.16 -4.42
C PHE A 151 -2.44 -15.06 -5.60
N SER A 152 -2.59 -14.57 -6.84
CA SER A 152 -2.16 -15.33 -8.02
C SER A 152 -0.64 -15.58 -8.07
N GLN A 153 0.16 -14.72 -7.45
CA GLN A 153 1.61 -14.90 -7.34
C GLN A 153 2.01 -15.82 -6.18
N ALA A 154 1.16 -15.95 -5.17
CA ALA A 154 1.36 -16.82 -4.02
C ALA A 154 1.12 -18.30 -4.33
N GLU A 155 0.36 -18.59 -5.39
CA GLU A 155 0.18 -19.95 -5.91
C GLU A 155 1.13 -20.20 -7.11
N PRO A 156 2.46 -20.32 -6.90
CA PRO A 156 3.38 -20.53 -8.01
C PRO A 156 3.24 -21.91 -8.66
N ASP A 157 2.48 -22.83 -8.09
CA ASP A 157 2.32 -24.20 -8.56
C ASP A 157 0.98 -24.86 -8.18
N ALA A 158 -0.12 -24.12 -8.15
CA ALA A 158 -1.30 -24.80 -8.65
C ALA A 158 -0.99 -25.09 -10.13
N LYS A 159 -0.16 -26.13 -10.41
CA LYS A 159 -0.25 -26.84 -11.65
C LYS A 159 -1.73 -26.98 -11.86
N LEU A 160 -2.28 -26.18 -12.81
CA LEU A 160 -3.55 -26.49 -13.41
C LEU A 160 -3.46 -28.00 -13.61
N ALA A 161 -4.15 -28.75 -12.77
CA ALA A 161 -4.19 -30.20 -12.92
C ALA A 161 -4.60 -30.35 -14.37
N ALA A 162 -3.67 -30.80 -15.19
CA ALA A 162 -3.83 -30.78 -16.63
C ALA A 162 -5.21 -31.36 -16.88
N ASP A 163 -6.11 -30.58 -17.46
CA ASP A 163 -7.47 -31.04 -17.70
C ASP A 163 -7.31 -32.41 -18.34
N PRO A 164 -7.93 -33.49 -17.83
CA PRO A 164 -7.84 -34.79 -18.48
C PRO A 164 -8.16 -34.71 -19.97
N ALA A 165 -8.91 -33.68 -20.40
CA ALA A 165 -9.17 -33.38 -21.80
C ALA A 165 -7.95 -32.86 -22.58
N ASP A 166 -6.94 -32.29 -21.89
CA ASP A 166 -5.69 -31.81 -22.51
C ASP A 166 -4.64 -32.92 -22.65
N GLN A 167 -4.89 -34.11 -22.10
CA GLN A 167 -4.01 -35.24 -22.28
C GLN A 167 -4.22 -35.80 -23.71
N GLN A 168 -3.21 -35.59 -24.56
CA GLN A 168 -3.23 -36.26 -25.86
C GLN A 168 -3.28 -37.78 -25.65
N PRO A 169 -4.32 -38.44 -26.16
CA PRO A 169 -4.36 -39.90 -26.09
C PRO A 169 -3.15 -40.50 -26.83
N SER A 170 -2.55 -41.53 -26.28
CA SER A 170 -1.44 -42.20 -26.93
C SER A 170 -1.84 -42.59 -28.35
N PRO A 171 -0.99 -42.35 -29.36
CA PRO A 171 -1.33 -42.69 -30.73
C PRO A 171 -1.60 -44.22 -30.81
N PRO A 172 -2.60 -44.63 -31.58
CA PRO A 172 -2.92 -46.06 -31.75
C PRO A 172 -1.69 -46.80 -32.28
N VAL A 173 -1.47 -48.03 -31.79
CA VAL A 173 -0.34 -48.90 -32.19
C VAL A 173 -0.31 -49.16 -33.71
N ASN A 174 -1.47 -49.15 -34.35
CA ASN A 174 -1.61 -49.18 -35.79
C ASN A 174 -2.23 -47.88 -36.29
N ALA A 175 -1.59 -47.22 -37.25
CA ALA A 175 -2.11 -46.03 -37.86
C ALA A 175 -3.48 -46.31 -38.53
N VAL A 176 -4.52 -45.58 -38.09
CA VAL A 176 -5.87 -45.74 -38.64
C VAL A 176 -6.03 -44.91 -39.91
N ALA A 177 -5.25 -43.81 -40.05
CA ALA A 177 -5.23 -42.96 -41.23
C ALA A 177 -3.99 -43.20 -42.07
N LYS A 178 -4.13 -43.16 -43.39
CA LYS A 178 -3.03 -43.27 -44.37
C LYS A 178 -2.90 -41.93 -45.12
N PRO A 179 -1.71 -41.62 -45.62
CA PRO A 179 -1.56 -40.46 -46.50
C PRO A 179 -2.54 -40.49 -47.68
N GLY A 180 -3.28 -39.42 -47.87
CA GLY A 180 -4.32 -39.32 -48.88
C GLY A 180 -5.74 -39.59 -48.38
N ASP A 181 -5.91 -40.07 -47.15
CA ASP A 181 -7.26 -40.27 -46.58
C ASP A 181 -7.96 -38.90 -46.31
N LEU A 182 -9.23 -38.81 -46.70
CA LEU A 182 -10.09 -37.65 -46.43
C LEU A 182 -11.10 -37.98 -45.35
N TRP A 183 -10.94 -37.38 -44.21
CA TRP A 183 -11.87 -37.52 -43.07
C TRP A 183 -12.95 -36.45 -43.11
N LEU A 184 -14.20 -36.84 -42.90
CA LEU A 184 -15.36 -35.94 -42.82
C LEU A 184 -15.79 -35.82 -41.37
N LEU A 185 -15.66 -34.60 -40.80
CA LEU A 185 -16.08 -34.25 -39.45
C LEU A 185 -17.25 -33.27 -39.52
N GLY A 186 -18.44 -33.82 -39.73
CA GLY A 186 -19.62 -33.01 -40.02
C GLY A 186 -19.45 -32.25 -41.35
N ARG A 187 -19.40 -30.90 -41.30
CA ARG A 187 -19.15 -30.04 -42.49
C ARG A 187 -17.68 -29.78 -42.80
N HIS A 188 -16.79 -30.22 -41.91
CA HIS A 188 -15.35 -30.02 -42.07
C HIS A 188 -14.69 -31.23 -42.71
N ARG A 189 -13.64 -30.99 -43.50
CA ARG A 189 -12.85 -32.01 -44.19
C ARG A 189 -11.40 -31.90 -43.73
N LEU A 190 -10.78 -33.03 -43.43
CA LEU A 190 -9.41 -33.14 -43.01
C LEU A 190 -8.67 -34.12 -43.93
N LEU A 191 -7.66 -33.66 -44.64
CA LEU A 191 -6.85 -34.47 -45.49
C LEU A 191 -5.61 -34.93 -44.73
N CYS A 192 -5.30 -36.20 -44.79
CA CYS A 192 -4.06 -36.76 -44.21
C CYS A 192 -2.95 -36.67 -45.27
N GLU A 193 -1.94 -35.85 -45.03
CA GLU A 193 -0.73 -35.70 -45.84
C GLU A 193 0.35 -36.70 -45.44
#